data_7edd0b3b27fed5c59ac8684b037ac73d
#
_entry.id   7edd0b3b27fed5c59ac8684b037ac73d
#
_cell.length_a   1.000
_cell.length_b   1.000
_cell.length_c   1.000
_cell.angle_alpha   90.00
_cell.angle_beta   90.00
_cell.angle_gamma   90.00
#
_symmetry.space_group_name_H-M   'P 1'
#
loop_
_entity.id
_entity.type
_entity.pdbx_description
1 polymer ?
#
loop_
_entity_poly.entity_id
_entity_poly.type
_entity_poly.pdbx_seq_one_letter_code
_entity_poly.pdbx_strand_id
1 'polypeptide(L)'
;MINKLIILSGLLLATGTAYAQNEYAGIARLRSLNESVRGIRPTADGEHYTTLEKNNILRYSYATDAPGESLLPSPAPDLVISDYLFSPDERTILVASGRKPIYRHSYTTSYSLIRDNRVQPVLRQAEAPRDASFSPDGQRIAYSDGNDLYVYDIAAQTTRRITDDGAWNSVINGTTDWVYEEEFGFTKAY
;
A
#
# COMPACT_ATOMS: atom_id res chain seq x y z
N MET A 1 51.57 12.77 -39.51
CA MET A 1 50.41 11.85 -39.73
C MET A 1 49.78 11.32 -38.45
N ILE A 2 50.49 11.29 -37.33
CA ILE A 2 50.02 10.71 -36.06
C ILE A 2 48.89 11.57 -35.41
N ASN A 3 48.95 12.90 -35.53
CA ASN A 3 47.94 13.79 -34.90
C ASN A 3 46.52 13.74 -35.51
N LYS A 4 46.39 13.35 -36.77
CA LYS A 4 45.04 13.24 -37.40
C LYS A 4 44.30 11.97 -36.99
N LEU A 5 45.05 10.88 -36.63
CA LEU A 5 44.43 9.62 -36.23
C LEU A 5 43.90 9.67 -34.80
N ILE A 6 44.58 10.42 -33.91
CA ILE A 6 44.13 10.61 -32.51
C ILE A 6 42.86 11.49 -32.44
N ILE A 7 42.75 12.49 -33.28
CA ILE A 7 41.55 13.35 -33.32
C ILE A 7 40.36 12.56 -33.85
N LEU A 8 40.55 11.66 -34.83
CA LEU A 8 39.45 10.88 -35.38
C LEU A 8 38.94 9.82 -34.39
N SER A 9 39.83 9.18 -33.61
CA SER A 9 39.46 8.21 -32.58
C SER A 9 38.77 8.90 -31.37
N GLY A 10 39.21 10.10 -31.00
CA GLY A 10 38.55 10.89 -29.95
C GLY A 10 37.14 11.35 -30.34
N LEU A 11 36.93 11.70 -31.61
CA LEU A 11 35.63 12.13 -32.13
C LEU A 11 34.64 10.94 -32.20
N LEU A 12 35.09 9.76 -32.56
CA LEU A 12 34.28 8.54 -32.60
C LEU A 12 33.86 8.06 -31.19
N LEU A 13 34.74 8.18 -30.20
CA LEU A 13 34.42 7.88 -28.80
C LEU A 13 33.41 8.93 -28.21
N ALA A 14 33.57 10.20 -28.52
CA ALA A 14 32.68 11.25 -28.07
C ALA A 14 31.27 11.13 -28.67
N THR A 15 31.16 10.74 -29.94
CA THR A 15 29.87 10.53 -30.60
C THR A 15 29.19 9.27 -30.09
N GLY A 16 29.92 8.19 -29.81
CA GLY A 16 29.37 6.95 -29.21
C GLY A 16 28.80 7.16 -27.82
N THR A 17 29.49 7.91 -26.96
CA THR A 17 28.99 8.24 -25.61
C THR A 17 27.79 9.18 -25.64
N ALA A 18 27.76 10.15 -26.55
CA ALA A 18 26.61 11.04 -26.71
C ALA A 18 25.37 10.31 -27.25
N TYR A 19 25.54 9.33 -28.14
CA TYR A 19 24.43 8.49 -28.62
C TYR A 19 23.86 7.61 -27.49
N ALA A 20 24.71 6.93 -26.71
CA ALA A 20 24.30 6.13 -25.59
C ALA A 20 23.58 6.96 -24.50
N GLN A 21 24.08 8.15 -24.18
CA GLN A 21 23.44 9.04 -23.23
C GLN A 21 22.05 9.53 -23.70
N ASN A 22 21.85 9.77 -24.99
CA ASN A 22 20.54 10.14 -25.54
C ASN A 22 19.53 8.98 -25.49
N GLU A 23 19.97 7.74 -25.75
CA GLU A 23 19.09 6.57 -25.61
C GLU A 23 18.67 6.34 -24.16
N TYR A 24 19.60 6.45 -23.21
CA TYR A 24 19.26 6.35 -21.78
C TYR A 24 18.32 7.46 -21.31
N ALA A 25 18.53 8.70 -21.79
CA ALA A 25 17.63 9.81 -21.49
C ALA A 25 16.22 9.60 -22.08
N GLY A 26 16.12 9.02 -23.27
CA GLY A 26 14.85 8.61 -23.89
C GLY A 26 14.11 7.55 -23.09
N ILE A 27 14.81 6.50 -22.64
CA ILE A 27 14.26 5.43 -21.80
C ILE A 27 13.84 5.97 -20.43
N ALA A 28 14.65 6.82 -19.81
CA ALA A 28 14.30 7.45 -18.54
C ALA A 28 13.04 8.32 -18.66
N ARG A 29 12.92 9.07 -19.76
CA ARG A 29 11.73 9.86 -20.06
C ARG A 29 10.48 9.00 -20.30
N LEU A 30 10.61 7.88 -21.01
CA LEU A 30 9.51 6.93 -21.20
C LEU A 30 9.06 6.32 -19.85
N ARG A 31 9.99 6.01 -18.96
CA ARG A 31 9.66 5.53 -17.60
C ARG A 31 8.95 6.60 -16.76
N SER A 32 9.30 7.87 -16.93
CA SER A 32 8.63 8.98 -16.22
C SER A 32 7.22 9.28 -16.74
N LEU A 33 6.89 8.80 -17.95
CA LEU A 33 5.54 8.91 -18.52
C LEU A 33 4.62 7.77 -18.10
N ASN A 34 5.15 6.72 -17.49
CA ASN A 34 4.35 5.62 -16.93
C ASN A 34 3.70 6.09 -15.62
N GLU A 35 2.50 6.61 -15.74
CA GLU A 35 1.64 6.83 -14.58
C GLU A 35 1.15 5.47 -14.08
N SER A 36 1.58 5.06 -12.88
CA SER A 36 1.08 3.85 -12.26
C SER A 36 -0.13 4.19 -11.39
N VAL A 37 -1.27 3.62 -11.73
CA VAL A 37 -2.45 3.69 -10.87
C VAL A 37 -2.32 2.59 -9.81
N ARG A 38 -2.45 2.96 -8.55
CA ARG A 38 -2.32 2.05 -7.40
C ARG A 38 -3.62 1.97 -6.61
N GLY A 39 -3.80 0.84 -5.92
CA GLY A 39 -4.93 0.68 -5.01
C GLY A 39 -6.28 0.76 -5.71
N ILE A 40 -6.38 0.28 -6.96
CA ILE A 40 -7.66 0.24 -7.67
C ILE A 40 -8.58 -0.74 -6.96
N ARG A 41 -9.76 -0.27 -6.54
CA ARG A 41 -10.80 -1.09 -5.94
C ARG A 41 -12.15 -0.70 -6.50
N PRO A 42 -12.91 -1.65 -7.07
CA PRO A 42 -14.31 -1.42 -7.41
C PRO A 42 -15.13 -1.17 -6.13
N THR A 43 -16.15 -0.35 -6.22
CA THR A 43 -17.13 -0.16 -5.15
C THR A 43 -18.29 -1.15 -5.29
N ALA A 44 -19.03 -1.40 -4.22
CA ALA A 44 -20.11 -2.37 -4.19
C ALA A 44 -21.30 -1.98 -5.08
N ASP A 45 -21.44 -0.70 -5.44
CA ASP A 45 -22.47 -0.20 -6.34
C ASP A 45 -22.26 -0.64 -7.82
N GLY A 46 -21.05 -1.10 -8.18
CA GLY A 46 -20.70 -1.49 -9.54
C GLY A 46 -20.59 -0.34 -10.54
N GLU A 47 -20.75 0.90 -10.10
CA GLU A 47 -20.72 2.11 -10.94
C GLU A 47 -19.45 2.94 -10.75
N HIS A 48 -18.71 2.68 -9.65
CA HIS A 48 -17.52 3.43 -9.28
C HIS A 48 -16.34 2.52 -8.96
N TYR A 49 -15.17 3.12 -8.95
CA TYR A 49 -13.95 2.54 -8.43
C TYR A 49 -13.14 3.60 -7.67
N THR A 50 -12.25 3.14 -6.83
CA THR A 50 -11.34 4.01 -6.09
C THR A 50 -9.89 3.72 -6.40
N THR A 51 -9.03 4.72 -6.21
CA THR A 51 -7.57 4.63 -6.39
C THR A 51 -6.86 5.30 -5.21
N LEU A 52 -5.58 4.98 -5.05
CA LEU A 52 -4.69 5.70 -4.14
C LEU A 52 -3.69 6.52 -4.96
N GLU A 53 -3.90 7.83 -5.03
CA GLU A 53 -3.10 8.75 -5.83
C GLU A 53 -2.60 9.92 -4.98
N LYS A 54 -1.31 10.21 -5.03
CA LYS A 54 -0.70 11.37 -4.34
C LYS A 54 -1.16 11.52 -2.89
N ASN A 55 -1.21 10.40 -2.17
CA ASN A 55 -1.67 10.33 -0.77
C ASN A 55 -3.16 10.66 -0.57
N ASN A 56 -3.99 10.47 -1.58
CA ASN A 56 -5.43 10.67 -1.54
C ASN A 56 -6.17 9.42 -2.05
N ILE A 57 -7.31 9.12 -1.46
CA ILE A 57 -8.23 8.08 -1.93
C ILE A 57 -9.26 8.80 -2.78
N LEU A 58 -9.21 8.55 -4.08
CA LEU A 58 -10.09 9.17 -5.07
C LEU A 58 -11.13 8.17 -5.57
N ARG A 59 -12.39 8.59 -5.69
CA ARG A 59 -13.48 7.83 -6.28
C ARG A 59 -13.78 8.36 -7.67
N TYR A 60 -13.89 7.45 -8.63
CA TYR A 60 -14.19 7.71 -10.03
C TYR A 60 -15.42 6.96 -10.47
N SER A 61 -16.16 7.49 -11.43
CA SER A 61 -17.25 6.78 -12.10
C SER A 61 -16.72 6.04 -13.34
N TYR A 62 -17.23 4.85 -13.59
CA TYR A 62 -16.97 4.14 -14.86
C TYR A 62 -17.66 4.80 -16.06
N ALA A 63 -18.69 5.62 -15.83
CA ALA A 63 -19.52 6.21 -16.88
C ALA A 63 -19.00 7.57 -17.37
N THR A 64 -18.06 8.22 -16.67
CA THR A 64 -17.65 9.60 -16.99
C THR A 64 -16.14 9.78 -16.81
N ASP A 65 -15.58 10.74 -17.54
CA ASP A 65 -14.19 11.22 -17.38
C ASP A 65 -14.08 12.35 -16.34
N ALA A 66 -15.02 12.45 -15.41
CA ALA A 66 -14.98 13.48 -14.38
C ALA A 66 -13.78 13.30 -13.45
N PRO A 67 -13.21 14.40 -12.92
CA PRO A 67 -12.16 14.30 -11.91
C PRO A 67 -12.58 13.47 -10.71
N GLY A 68 -11.63 12.73 -10.12
CA GLY A 68 -11.90 11.90 -8.95
C GLY A 68 -12.32 12.72 -7.74
N GLU A 69 -13.32 12.23 -7.03
CA GLU A 69 -13.81 12.80 -5.77
C GLU A 69 -12.96 12.29 -4.61
N SER A 70 -12.45 13.18 -3.75
CA SER A 70 -11.70 12.79 -2.56
C SER A 70 -12.63 12.20 -1.50
N LEU A 71 -12.24 11.02 -0.99
CA LEU A 71 -12.90 10.36 0.15
C LEU A 71 -12.23 10.70 1.49
N LEU A 72 -11.16 11.50 1.47
CA LEU A 72 -10.51 11.93 2.70
C LEU A 72 -11.22 13.15 3.32
N PRO A 73 -11.14 13.31 4.67
CA PRO A 73 -11.59 14.50 5.36
C PRO A 73 -10.96 15.78 4.80
N SER A 74 -11.67 16.89 4.95
CA SER A 74 -11.14 18.23 4.65
C SER A 74 -11.03 19.02 5.97
N PRO A 75 -9.82 19.48 6.38
CA PRO A 75 -8.53 19.29 5.70
C PRO A 75 -8.08 17.82 5.66
N ALA A 76 -7.25 17.48 4.66
CA ALA A 76 -6.68 16.14 4.54
C ALA A 76 -5.85 15.79 5.79
N PRO A 77 -5.92 14.54 6.27
CA PRO A 77 -5.15 14.13 7.45
C PRO A 77 -3.65 14.13 7.16
N ASP A 78 -2.85 14.43 8.17
CA ASP A 78 -1.39 14.29 8.11
C ASP A 78 -0.99 12.82 8.27
N LEU A 79 -1.29 12.03 7.25
CA LEU A 79 -1.01 10.60 7.17
C LEU A 79 -0.39 10.29 5.81
N VAL A 80 0.67 9.49 5.78
CA VAL A 80 1.20 8.92 4.54
C VAL A 80 0.54 7.58 4.30
N ILE A 81 -0.55 7.58 3.52
CA ILE A 81 -1.36 6.40 3.25
C ILE A 81 -0.60 5.46 2.33
N SER A 82 -0.38 4.23 2.76
CA SER A 82 0.27 3.17 1.99
C SER A 82 -0.73 2.17 1.39
N ASP A 83 -1.88 2.00 2.05
CA ASP A 83 -2.96 1.12 1.62
C ASP A 83 -4.28 1.49 2.32
N TYR A 84 -5.42 0.97 1.83
CA TYR A 84 -6.74 1.19 2.43
C TYR A 84 -7.68 0.03 2.17
N LEU A 85 -8.70 -0.13 3.01
CA LEU A 85 -9.78 -1.11 2.87
C LEU A 85 -11.11 -0.46 3.25
N PHE A 86 -12.17 -0.81 2.56
CA PHE A 86 -13.52 -0.43 2.96
C PHE A 86 -14.12 -1.43 3.94
N SER A 87 -14.95 -0.95 4.87
CA SER A 87 -15.90 -1.80 5.59
C SER A 87 -16.91 -2.42 4.60
N PRO A 88 -17.58 -3.53 4.95
CA PRO A 88 -18.56 -4.17 4.07
C PRO A 88 -19.69 -3.26 3.60
N ASP A 89 -20.05 -2.25 4.38
CA ASP A 89 -21.05 -1.24 4.04
C ASP A 89 -20.47 0.01 3.35
N GLU A 90 -19.14 0.00 3.09
CA GLU A 90 -18.35 1.08 2.48
C GLU A 90 -18.42 2.46 3.17
N ARG A 91 -18.96 2.52 4.40
CA ARG A 91 -19.07 3.78 5.15
C ARG A 91 -17.84 4.12 5.95
N THR A 92 -16.95 3.15 6.13
CA THR A 92 -15.73 3.31 6.92
C THR A 92 -14.54 2.85 6.08
N ILE A 93 -13.47 3.62 6.09
CA ILE A 93 -12.23 3.28 5.41
C ILE A 93 -11.17 2.99 6.49
N LEU A 94 -10.59 1.81 6.46
CA LEU A 94 -9.40 1.47 7.25
C LEU A 94 -8.17 1.81 6.40
N VAL A 95 -7.39 2.79 6.84
CA VAL A 95 -6.17 3.21 6.16
C VAL A 95 -4.94 2.69 6.90
N ALA A 96 -3.97 2.20 6.13
CA ALA A 96 -2.64 1.82 6.58
C ALA A 96 -1.66 2.96 6.30
N SER A 97 -0.81 3.30 7.28
CA SER A 97 0.19 4.35 7.17
C SER A 97 1.50 3.98 7.86
N GLY A 98 2.62 4.54 7.42
CA GLY A 98 3.91 4.29 8.05
C GLY A 98 4.43 2.86 7.83
N ARG A 99 4.29 2.33 6.62
CA ARG A 99 4.70 0.98 6.24
C ARG A 99 6.17 0.71 6.57
N LYS A 100 6.43 -0.40 7.30
CA LYS A 100 7.75 -0.95 7.58
C LYS A 100 7.83 -2.36 6.98
N PRO A 101 8.57 -2.57 5.90
CA PRO A 101 8.65 -3.88 5.23
C PRO A 101 9.23 -4.95 6.15
N ILE A 102 8.71 -6.18 6.06
CA ILE A 102 9.26 -7.39 6.67
C ILE A 102 9.95 -8.20 5.57
N TYR A 103 9.20 -8.60 4.55
CA TYR A 103 9.67 -9.28 3.35
C TYR A 103 9.17 -8.55 2.09
N ARG A 104 8.99 -9.25 0.98
CA ARG A 104 8.58 -8.67 -0.30
C ARG A 104 7.17 -8.06 -0.25
N HIS A 105 6.23 -8.74 0.38
CA HIS A 105 4.82 -8.35 0.44
C HIS A 105 4.40 -7.92 1.84
N SER A 106 4.85 -8.63 2.88
CA SER A 106 4.48 -8.37 4.26
C SER A 106 5.15 -7.11 4.83
N TYR A 107 4.42 -6.44 5.69
CA TYR A 107 4.88 -5.22 6.38
C TYR A 107 4.07 -5.00 7.66
N THR A 108 4.67 -4.32 8.61
CA THR A 108 3.94 -3.72 9.73
C THR A 108 3.55 -2.29 9.40
N THR A 109 2.46 -1.79 9.99
CA THR A 109 1.93 -0.47 9.69
C THR A 109 1.06 0.04 10.83
N SER A 110 0.82 1.34 10.90
CA SER A 110 -0.20 1.94 11.76
C SER A 110 -1.54 1.98 11.03
N TYR A 111 -2.63 1.87 11.79
CA TYR A 111 -3.98 1.88 11.22
C TYR A 111 -4.82 3.02 11.79
N SER A 112 -5.65 3.61 10.92
CA SER A 112 -6.66 4.59 11.29
C SER A 112 -7.96 4.31 10.55
N LEU A 113 -9.09 4.61 11.17
CA LEU A 113 -10.40 4.62 10.53
C LEU A 113 -10.71 6.03 10.04
N ILE A 114 -11.26 6.11 8.84
CA ILE A 114 -11.89 7.33 8.29
C ILE A 114 -13.37 7.06 8.19
N ARG A 115 -14.16 7.86 8.90
CA ARG A 115 -15.62 7.79 8.93
C ARG A 115 -16.20 9.16 9.29
N ASP A 116 -17.33 9.54 8.66
CA ASP A 116 -18.03 10.78 8.95
C ASP A 116 -17.10 12.01 8.96
N ASN A 117 -16.22 12.12 7.97
CA ASN A 117 -15.22 13.18 7.83
C ASN A 117 -14.23 13.28 9.03
N ARG A 118 -13.99 12.19 9.74
CA ARG A 118 -13.08 12.12 10.89
C ARG A 118 -12.07 11.01 10.72
N VAL A 119 -10.87 11.25 11.27
CA VAL A 119 -9.79 10.25 11.33
C VAL A 119 -9.61 9.81 12.78
N GLN A 120 -9.72 8.51 13.01
CA GLN A 120 -9.56 7.90 14.32
C GLN A 120 -8.42 6.86 14.26
N PRO A 121 -7.29 7.09 14.93
CA PRO A 121 -6.26 6.07 15.07
C PRO A 121 -6.82 4.86 15.84
N VAL A 122 -6.57 3.66 15.31
CA VAL A 122 -6.98 2.38 15.93
C VAL A 122 -5.76 1.48 16.13
N LEU A 123 -5.94 0.38 16.86
CA LEU A 123 -4.88 -0.61 17.18
C LEU A 123 -3.66 0.02 17.88
N ARG A 124 -3.87 1.08 18.65
CA ARG A 124 -2.80 1.88 19.27
C ARG A 124 -1.96 1.13 20.29
N GLN A 125 -2.44 0.01 20.81
CA GLN A 125 -1.74 -0.83 21.79
C GLN A 125 -0.90 -1.93 21.12
N ALA A 126 -1.08 -2.14 19.82
CA ALA A 126 -0.30 -3.10 19.05
C ALA A 126 1.10 -2.52 18.77
N GLU A 127 2.11 -3.37 18.91
CA GLU A 127 3.51 -2.97 18.68
C GLU A 127 3.88 -2.95 17.20
N ALA A 128 3.41 -3.96 16.46
CA ALA A 128 3.74 -4.18 15.06
C ALA A 128 2.56 -4.79 14.29
N PRO A 129 1.38 -4.12 14.27
CA PRO A 129 0.18 -4.68 13.67
C PRO A 129 0.33 -4.82 12.16
N ARG A 130 -0.23 -5.92 11.61
CA ARG A 130 -0.22 -6.24 10.19
C ARG A 130 -1.48 -6.97 9.76
N ASP A 131 -1.73 -6.98 8.45
CA ASP A 131 -2.77 -7.76 7.80
C ASP A 131 -4.20 -7.48 8.32
N ALA A 132 -4.47 -6.26 8.82
CA ALA A 132 -5.76 -5.90 9.39
C ALA A 132 -6.90 -6.01 8.36
N SER A 133 -8.06 -6.53 8.79
CA SER A 133 -9.26 -6.65 7.98
C SER A 133 -10.52 -6.51 8.81
N PHE A 134 -11.58 -5.97 8.19
CA PHE A 134 -12.90 -5.90 8.82
C PHE A 134 -13.53 -7.28 8.98
N SER A 135 -14.33 -7.46 10.03
CA SER A 135 -15.31 -8.54 10.14
C SER A 135 -16.42 -8.37 9.09
N PRO A 136 -17.15 -9.43 8.72
CA PRO A 136 -18.25 -9.35 7.74
C PRO A 136 -19.36 -8.36 8.11
N ASP A 137 -19.56 -8.10 9.40
CA ASP A 137 -20.52 -7.11 9.91
C ASP A 137 -19.93 -5.68 10.00
N GLY A 138 -18.64 -5.50 9.70
CA GLY A 138 -17.95 -4.22 9.76
C GLY A 138 -17.71 -3.67 11.17
N GLN A 139 -18.05 -4.42 12.23
CA GLN A 139 -17.99 -3.93 13.61
C GLN A 139 -16.65 -4.17 14.29
N ARG A 140 -15.84 -5.07 13.74
CA ARG A 140 -14.54 -5.47 14.31
C ARG A 140 -13.45 -5.46 13.26
N ILE A 141 -12.22 -5.40 13.76
CA ILE A 141 -11.01 -5.52 12.93
C ILE A 141 -10.19 -6.67 13.51
N ALA A 142 -9.95 -7.71 12.70
CA ALA A 142 -8.96 -8.73 13.01
C ALA A 142 -7.59 -8.27 12.49
N TYR A 143 -6.53 -8.58 13.22
CA TYR A 143 -5.15 -8.25 12.84
C TYR A 143 -4.16 -9.16 13.56
N SER A 144 -2.97 -9.28 13.01
CA SER A 144 -1.86 -9.96 13.67
C SER A 144 -0.91 -8.95 14.30
N ASP A 145 -0.37 -9.29 15.48
CA ASP A 145 0.68 -8.55 16.15
C ASP A 145 1.67 -9.53 16.79
N GLY A 146 2.94 -9.40 16.47
CA GLY A 146 3.92 -10.43 16.77
C GLY A 146 3.55 -11.74 16.04
N ASN A 147 3.38 -12.82 16.80
CA ASN A 147 2.98 -14.13 16.29
C ASN A 147 1.56 -14.54 16.71
N ASP A 148 0.72 -13.59 17.11
CA ASP A 148 -0.64 -13.84 17.56
C ASP A 148 -1.70 -13.04 16.81
N LEU A 149 -2.92 -13.60 16.84
CA LEU A 149 -4.12 -13.03 16.27
C LEU A 149 -4.91 -12.26 17.32
N TYR A 150 -5.40 -11.10 16.95
CA TYR A 150 -6.18 -10.18 17.77
C TYR A 150 -7.45 -9.73 17.05
N VAL A 151 -8.44 -9.34 17.84
CA VAL A 151 -9.66 -8.69 17.35
C VAL A 151 -9.89 -7.41 18.14
N TYR A 152 -10.07 -6.32 17.39
CA TYR A 152 -10.41 -5.00 17.92
C TYR A 152 -11.90 -4.72 17.68
N ASP A 153 -12.63 -4.38 18.74
CA ASP A 153 -14.02 -3.90 18.66
C ASP A 153 -14.03 -2.39 18.43
N ILE A 154 -14.63 -1.97 17.33
CA ILE A 154 -14.58 -0.56 16.90
C ILE A 154 -15.40 0.35 17.84
N ALA A 155 -16.57 -0.10 18.28
CA ALA A 155 -17.45 0.67 19.12
C ALA A 155 -16.93 0.76 20.58
N ALA A 156 -16.50 -0.37 21.12
CA ALA A 156 -15.97 -0.45 22.47
C ALA A 156 -14.53 0.06 22.58
N GLN A 157 -13.81 0.18 21.46
CA GLN A 157 -12.37 0.53 21.38
C GLN A 157 -11.49 -0.39 22.23
N THR A 158 -11.84 -1.67 22.26
CA THR A 158 -11.13 -2.70 23.04
C THR A 158 -10.54 -3.77 22.15
N THR A 159 -9.38 -4.30 22.56
CA THR A 159 -8.71 -5.40 21.88
C THR A 159 -8.84 -6.68 22.70
N ARG A 160 -9.11 -7.79 22.02
CA ARG A 160 -9.06 -9.14 22.58
C ARG A 160 -8.01 -9.96 21.82
N ARG A 161 -7.07 -10.54 22.53
CA ARG A 161 -6.14 -11.54 22.00
C ARG A 161 -6.93 -12.85 21.77
N ILE A 162 -6.76 -13.45 20.60
CA ILE A 162 -7.48 -14.67 20.18
C ILE A 162 -6.61 -15.90 20.37
N THR A 163 -5.32 -15.79 20.02
CA THR A 163 -4.32 -16.84 20.24
C THR A 163 -3.28 -16.34 21.22
N ASP A 164 -2.65 -17.23 21.99
CA ASP A 164 -1.71 -16.87 23.06
C ASP A 164 -0.47 -17.78 23.12
N ASP A 165 -0.35 -18.67 22.13
CA ASP A 165 0.73 -19.63 21.99
C ASP A 165 1.78 -19.24 20.92
N GLY A 166 1.65 -18.05 20.34
CA GLY A 166 2.56 -17.53 19.34
C GLY A 166 3.99 -17.44 19.84
N ALA A 167 4.93 -18.02 19.09
CA ALA A 167 6.35 -18.06 19.45
C ALA A 167 7.22 -17.86 18.20
N TRP A 168 8.21 -16.97 18.31
CA TRP A 168 9.11 -16.69 17.21
C TRP A 168 9.74 -17.98 16.67
N ASN A 169 9.70 -18.14 15.35
CA ASN A 169 10.27 -19.26 14.61
C ASN A 169 9.73 -20.65 15.03
N SER A 170 8.54 -20.71 15.61
CA SER A 170 7.90 -21.94 16.09
C SER A 170 6.40 -21.96 15.82
N VAL A 171 5.62 -21.05 16.42
CA VAL A 171 4.18 -20.96 16.24
C VAL A 171 3.82 -19.59 15.70
N ILE A 172 3.20 -19.55 14.52
CA ILE A 172 2.79 -18.32 13.84
C ILE A 172 1.26 -18.36 13.67
N ASN A 173 0.58 -17.41 14.32
CA ASN A 173 -0.87 -17.28 14.25
C ASN A 173 -1.25 -16.02 13.43
N GLY A 174 -2.19 -16.18 12.51
CA GLY A 174 -2.78 -15.08 11.75
C GLY A 174 -1.94 -14.54 10.60
N THR A 175 -0.71 -14.99 10.45
CA THR A 175 0.17 -14.64 9.32
C THR A 175 0.77 -15.90 8.73
N THR A 176 1.31 -15.77 7.52
CA THR A 176 2.03 -16.85 6.85
C THR A 176 3.53 -16.76 7.13
N ASP A 177 4.23 -17.87 6.89
CA ASP A 177 5.69 -17.89 6.84
C ASP A 177 6.22 -17.31 5.51
N TRP A 178 7.55 -17.19 5.43
CA TRP A 178 8.22 -16.66 4.26
C TRP A 178 7.94 -17.45 2.97
N VAL A 179 7.82 -18.79 3.04
CA VAL A 179 7.59 -19.63 1.86
C VAL A 179 6.19 -19.35 1.27
N TYR A 180 5.16 -19.29 2.08
CA TYR A 180 3.80 -18.96 1.61
C TYR A 180 3.72 -17.55 1.03
N GLU A 181 4.46 -16.61 1.59
CA GLU A 181 4.53 -15.25 1.06
C GLU A 181 5.20 -15.19 -0.32
N GLU A 182 6.37 -15.81 -0.47
CA GLU A 182 7.17 -15.75 -1.71
C GLU A 182 6.57 -16.58 -2.85
N GLU A 183 6.06 -17.78 -2.55
CA GLU A 183 5.57 -18.70 -3.56
C GLU A 183 4.10 -18.47 -3.95
N PHE A 184 3.27 -18.02 -3.01
CA PHE A 184 1.83 -17.89 -3.22
C PHE A 184 1.29 -16.46 -3.03
N GLY A 185 2.11 -15.53 -2.57
CA GLY A 185 1.71 -14.14 -2.33
C GLY A 185 0.78 -13.96 -1.13
N PHE A 186 0.70 -14.92 -0.21
CA PHE A 186 -0.13 -14.82 0.99
C PHE A 186 0.66 -14.20 2.13
N THR A 187 0.07 -13.21 2.78
CA THR A 187 0.62 -12.62 4.03
C THR A 187 -0.28 -12.87 5.22
N LYS A 188 -1.58 -13.12 4.97
CA LYS A 188 -2.62 -13.30 5.97
C LYS A 188 -3.11 -14.77 6.00
N ALA A 189 -3.28 -15.32 7.21
CA ALA A 189 -3.70 -16.71 7.46
C ALA A 189 -4.88 -16.80 8.45
N TYR A 190 -5.95 -15.99 8.24
CA TYR A 190 -7.20 -16.03 9.01
C TYR A 190 -8.37 -15.51 8.18
#